data_72d0bad673e100ca4eeb931bf870ee4a
#
_entry.id   72d0bad673e100ca4eeb931bf870ee4a
#
_cell.length_a   1.000
_cell.length_b   1.000
_cell.length_c   1.000
_cell.angle_alpha   90.00
_cell.angle_beta   90.00
_cell.angle_gamma   90.00
#
_symmetry.space_group_name_H-M   'P 1'
#
loop_
_entity.id
_entity.type
_entity.pdbx_description
1 polymer ?
#
loop_
_entity_poly.entity_id
_entity_poly.type
_entity_poly.pdbx_seq_one_letter_code
_entity_poly.pdbx_strand_id
1 'polypeptide(L)'
;QMCIRDRKKVLSFLRPAGTSRGILHNKPSWYIFLSDDRDAGISGVGECSIIPGLSMETEEMTDRKISEVCRIINREGPDGIPPLPDFPSIASGLEMARLDLKNGGKRVLFPSDFTAGLSGIRINGLIWMGTAKYLVEQVEEKLLQGFTCLKFKIGSLHTEKELLLLKSIRKRFNAC
;
A
#
# COMPACT_ATOMS: atom_id res chain seq x y z
N GLN A 1 -22.52 20.26 -3.82
CA GLN A 1 -22.07 19.38 -4.91
C GLN A 1 -20.74 18.73 -4.51
N MET A 2 -20.56 17.43 -4.83
CA MET A 2 -19.26 16.78 -4.64
C MET A 2 -18.34 17.13 -5.80
N CYS A 3 -17.08 17.43 -5.48
CA CYS A 3 -16.00 17.66 -6.42
C CYS A 3 -14.88 16.65 -6.22
N ILE A 4 -14.32 16.15 -7.31
CA ILE A 4 -13.21 15.20 -7.29
C ILE A 4 -12.11 15.65 -8.24
N ARG A 5 -10.88 15.41 -7.84
CA ARG A 5 -9.68 15.54 -8.68
C ARG A 5 -8.70 14.43 -8.36
N ASP A 6 -7.82 14.13 -9.29
CA ASP A 6 -6.73 13.19 -9.08
C ASP A 6 -5.36 13.85 -9.23
N ARG A 7 -4.36 13.17 -8.72
CA ARG A 7 -2.96 13.53 -8.90
C ARG A 7 -2.11 12.26 -8.97
N LYS A 8 -1.51 12.01 -10.12
CA LYS A 8 -0.53 10.95 -10.30
C LYS A 8 0.81 11.34 -9.68
N LYS A 9 1.44 10.37 -9.02
CA LYS A 9 2.80 10.47 -8.49
C LYS A 9 3.54 9.16 -8.73
N VAL A 10 4.75 9.24 -9.27
CA VAL A 10 5.66 8.10 -9.37
C VAL A 10 6.58 8.13 -8.15
N LEU A 11 6.51 7.08 -7.34
CA LEU A 11 7.31 6.91 -6.13
C LEU A 11 8.54 6.07 -6.47
N SER A 12 9.74 6.60 -6.24
CA SER A 12 10.99 5.85 -6.41
C SER A 12 11.36 5.15 -5.10
N PHE A 13 11.72 3.87 -5.20
CA PHE A 13 12.20 3.13 -4.04
C PHE A 13 13.62 3.58 -3.68
N LEU A 14 13.91 3.74 -2.39
CA LEU A 14 15.28 4.02 -1.88
C LEU A 14 16.23 2.87 -2.22
N ARG A 15 15.72 1.65 -2.29
CA ARG A 15 16.42 0.45 -2.76
C ARG A 15 15.49 -0.33 -3.67
N PRO A 16 16.01 -0.96 -4.74
CA PRO A 16 15.18 -1.78 -5.62
C PRO A 16 14.40 -2.83 -4.83
N ALA A 17 13.09 -2.92 -5.09
CA ALA A 17 12.21 -3.85 -4.40
C ALA A 17 12.08 -5.16 -5.20
N GLY A 18 12.70 -6.23 -4.69
CA GLY A 18 12.58 -7.56 -5.28
C GLY A 18 11.17 -8.14 -5.07
N THR A 19 10.59 -8.69 -6.12
CA THR A 19 9.34 -9.46 -6.10
C THR A 19 9.56 -10.80 -6.77
N SER A 20 8.61 -11.73 -6.63
CA SER A 20 8.64 -13.02 -7.35
C SER A 20 8.58 -12.88 -8.87
N ARG A 21 8.25 -11.70 -9.39
CA ARG A 21 8.10 -11.41 -10.82
C ARG A 21 9.10 -10.39 -11.37
N GLY A 22 10.05 -9.96 -10.55
CA GLY A 22 11.09 -9.02 -10.98
C GLY A 22 11.41 -7.95 -9.93
N ILE A 23 12.21 -6.99 -10.35
CA ILE A 23 12.71 -5.91 -9.49
C ILE A 23 11.97 -4.63 -9.85
N LEU A 24 11.39 -3.97 -8.85
CA LEU A 24 10.72 -2.68 -8.99
C LEU A 24 11.66 -1.57 -8.52
N HIS A 25 11.85 -0.55 -9.37
CA HIS A 25 12.61 0.65 -9.06
C HIS A 25 11.71 1.83 -8.67
N ASN A 26 10.49 1.82 -9.21
CA ASN A 26 9.47 2.84 -8.92
C ASN A 26 8.08 2.21 -8.92
N LYS A 27 7.11 2.98 -8.46
CA LYS A 27 5.71 2.60 -8.38
C LYS A 27 4.83 3.81 -8.65
N PRO A 28 3.94 3.76 -9.65
CA PRO A 28 2.94 4.79 -9.85
C PRO A 28 1.83 4.66 -8.80
N SER A 29 1.33 5.81 -8.34
CA SER A 29 0.14 5.92 -7.50
C SER A 29 -0.66 7.14 -7.91
N TRP A 30 -1.98 7.07 -7.83
CA TRP A 30 -2.88 8.19 -8.05
C TRP A 30 -3.58 8.51 -6.75
N TYR A 31 -3.50 9.75 -6.35
CA TYR A 31 -4.22 10.27 -5.19
C TYR A 31 -5.52 10.90 -5.66
N ILE A 32 -6.63 10.44 -5.11
CA ILE A 32 -7.96 11.00 -5.32
C ILE A 32 -8.26 11.94 -4.17
N PHE A 33 -8.69 13.16 -4.51
CA PHE A 33 -9.14 14.18 -3.56
C PHE A 33 -10.63 14.42 -3.79
N LEU A 34 -11.44 14.11 -2.79
CA LEU A 34 -12.88 14.25 -2.81
C LEU A 34 -13.30 15.33 -1.81
N SER A 35 -14.08 16.31 -2.24
CA SER A 35 -14.61 17.38 -1.40
C SER A 35 -16.10 17.54 -1.61
N ASP A 36 -16.78 18.12 -0.63
CA ASP A 36 -18.17 18.54 -0.72
C ASP A 36 -18.25 20.05 -0.54
N ASP A 37 -18.96 20.75 -1.43
CA ASP A 37 -19.12 22.22 -1.36
C ASP A 37 -19.76 22.70 -0.05
N ARG A 38 -20.47 21.79 0.66
CA ARG A 38 -21.09 22.09 1.96
C ARG A 38 -20.06 22.17 3.09
N ASP A 39 -18.92 21.54 2.93
CA ASP A 39 -17.86 21.46 3.94
C ASP A 39 -16.57 22.11 3.39
N ALA A 40 -16.62 23.44 3.23
CA ALA A 40 -15.53 24.21 2.66
C ALA A 40 -14.19 23.96 3.38
N GLY A 41 -13.20 23.49 2.66
CA GLY A 41 -11.86 23.23 3.17
C GLY A 41 -11.61 21.78 3.63
N ILE A 42 -12.61 20.91 3.69
CA ILE A 42 -12.44 19.49 4.02
C ILE A 42 -12.28 18.69 2.72
N SER A 43 -11.28 17.84 2.69
CA SER A 43 -11.03 16.96 1.55
C SER A 43 -10.63 15.57 2.03
N GLY A 44 -11.39 14.58 1.61
CA GLY A 44 -11.03 13.17 1.77
C GLY A 44 -10.01 12.75 0.72
N VAL A 45 -9.04 11.95 1.11
CA VAL A 45 -7.98 11.45 0.21
C VAL A 45 -7.99 9.94 0.18
N GLY A 46 -7.91 9.39 -1.04
CA GLY A 46 -7.67 7.97 -1.29
C GLY A 46 -6.51 7.76 -2.23
N GLU A 47 -5.91 6.60 -2.17
CA GLU A 47 -4.81 6.18 -3.05
C GLU A 47 -5.24 5.02 -3.93
N CYS A 48 -5.14 5.20 -5.26
CA CYS A 48 -5.21 4.13 -6.23
C CYS A 48 -3.77 3.67 -6.50
N SER A 49 -3.49 2.45 -6.10
CA SER A 49 -2.12 1.93 -6.07
C SER A 49 -2.04 0.64 -6.84
N ILE A 50 -1.27 0.64 -7.93
CA ILE A 50 -1.00 -0.57 -8.70
C ILE A 50 0.45 -1.00 -8.54
N ILE A 51 0.70 -2.29 -8.73
CA ILE A 51 2.05 -2.84 -8.87
C ILE A 51 2.20 -3.34 -10.30
N PRO A 52 3.04 -2.70 -11.13
CA PRO A 52 3.22 -3.09 -12.51
C PRO A 52 3.56 -4.59 -12.65
N GLY A 53 2.86 -5.28 -13.53
CA GLY A 53 3.01 -6.73 -13.75
C GLY A 53 2.37 -7.65 -12.71
N LEU A 54 1.77 -7.09 -11.63
CA LEU A 54 1.02 -7.84 -10.61
C LEU A 54 -0.44 -7.45 -10.55
N SER A 55 -0.74 -6.16 -10.62
CA SER A 55 -2.10 -5.65 -10.67
C SER A 55 -2.76 -5.99 -12.01
N MET A 56 -4.08 -6.12 -12.00
CA MET A 56 -4.88 -6.34 -13.22
C MET A 56 -4.83 -5.10 -14.12
N GLU A 57 -4.88 -3.93 -13.52
CA GLU A 57 -4.81 -2.66 -14.22
C GLU A 57 -3.38 -2.33 -14.66
N THR A 58 -3.25 -1.81 -15.87
CA THR A 58 -2.03 -1.15 -16.32
C THR A 58 -2.06 0.33 -15.96
N GLU A 59 -0.90 0.98 -16.01
CA GLU A 59 -0.77 2.42 -15.77
C GLU A 59 -1.66 3.24 -16.72
N GLU A 60 -1.66 2.89 -18.00
CA GLU A 60 -2.45 3.57 -19.01
C GLU A 60 -3.97 3.35 -18.82
N MET A 61 -4.40 2.14 -18.46
CA MET A 61 -5.79 1.85 -18.13
C MET A 61 -6.24 2.66 -16.92
N THR A 62 -5.40 2.75 -15.89
CA THR A 62 -5.69 3.50 -14.66
C THR A 62 -5.79 4.99 -14.95
N ASP A 63 -4.87 5.59 -15.71
CA ASP A 63 -4.91 7.00 -16.11
C ASP A 63 -6.24 7.35 -16.82
N ARG A 64 -6.64 6.53 -17.80
CA ARG A 64 -7.89 6.75 -18.54
C ARG A 64 -9.12 6.61 -17.64
N LYS A 65 -9.20 5.55 -16.84
CA LYS A 65 -10.36 5.26 -16.01
C LYS A 65 -10.53 6.26 -14.87
N ILE A 66 -9.46 6.70 -14.21
CA ILE A 66 -9.53 7.75 -13.18
C ILE A 66 -10.07 9.04 -13.78
N SER A 67 -9.59 9.46 -14.96
CA SER A 67 -10.08 10.66 -15.64
C SER A 67 -11.57 10.56 -15.99
N GLU A 68 -12.04 9.38 -16.41
CA GLU A 68 -13.47 9.12 -16.67
C GLU A 68 -14.29 9.23 -15.37
N VAL A 69 -13.86 8.57 -14.31
CA VAL A 69 -14.52 8.58 -12.99
C VAL A 69 -14.60 10.00 -12.42
N CYS A 70 -13.51 10.78 -12.51
CA CYS A 70 -13.52 12.17 -12.07
C CYS A 70 -14.54 13.01 -12.84
N ARG A 71 -14.68 12.82 -14.16
CA ARG A 71 -15.69 13.52 -14.96
C ARG A 71 -17.12 13.15 -14.55
N ILE A 72 -17.38 11.86 -14.31
CA ILE A 72 -18.70 11.38 -13.89
C ILE A 72 -19.08 11.99 -12.53
N ILE A 73 -18.21 11.90 -11.53
CA ILE A 73 -18.49 12.44 -10.19
C ILE A 73 -18.73 13.96 -10.22
N ASN A 74 -17.92 14.69 -10.96
CA ASN A 74 -18.06 16.14 -11.06
C ASN A 74 -19.35 16.57 -11.78
N ARG A 75 -19.90 15.74 -12.67
CA ARG A 75 -21.12 16.02 -13.40
C ARG A 75 -22.38 15.48 -12.73
N GLU A 76 -22.35 14.24 -12.28
CA GLU A 76 -23.52 13.46 -11.83
C GLU A 76 -23.49 13.13 -10.34
N GLY A 77 -22.38 13.39 -9.68
CA GLY A 77 -22.14 12.96 -8.30
C GLY A 77 -21.63 11.52 -8.20
N PRO A 78 -21.34 11.06 -6.96
CA PRO A 78 -20.71 9.78 -6.72
C PRO A 78 -21.59 8.57 -7.04
N ASP A 79 -22.90 8.75 -7.09
CA ASP A 79 -23.86 7.67 -7.36
C ASP A 79 -23.95 7.33 -8.87
N GLY A 80 -23.39 8.21 -9.73
CA GLY A 80 -23.30 7.97 -11.17
C GLY A 80 -22.20 7.00 -11.60
N ILE A 81 -21.34 6.56 -10.66
CA ILE A 81 -20.22 5.68 -11.00
C ILE A 81 -20.73 4.25 -11.19
N PRO A 82 -20.49 3.63 -12.35
CA PRO A 82 -20.79 2.21 -12.53
C PRO A 82 -19.85 1.35 -11.66
N PRO A 83 -20.21 0.08 -11.39
CA PRO A 83 -19.31 -0.88 -10.76
C PRO A 83 -17.96 -0.94 -11.48
N LEU A 84 -16.87 -1.06 -10.73
CA LEU A 84 -15.49 -1.06 -11.24
C LEU A 84 -14.79 -2.42 -11.00
N PRO A 85 -15.35 -3.55 -11.50
CA PRO A 85 -14.79 -4.88 -11.20
C PRO A 85 -13.37 -5.06 -11.76
N ASP A 86 -13.06 -4.42 -12.88
CA ASP A 86 -11.74 -4.50 -13.53
C ASP A 86 -10.75 -3.44 -13.02
N PHE A 87 -11.17 -2.59 -12.09
CA PHE A 87 -10.37 -1.48 -11.53
C PHE A 87 -10.43 -1.46 -10.00
N PRO A 88 -9.99 -2.53 -9.31
CA PRO A 88 -10.04 -2.62 -7.86
C PRO A 88 -9.21 -1.54 -7.16
N SER A 89 -8.11 -1.07 -7.77
CA SER A 89 -7.31 0.02 -7.20
C SER A 89 -8.07 1.33 -7.16
N ILE A 90 -8.84 1.64 -8.21
CA ILE A 90 -9.66 2.85 -8.28
C ILE A 90 -10.84 2.74 -7.33
N ALA A 91 -11.52 1.59 -7.29
CA ALA A 91 -12.62 1.35 -6.35
C ALA A 91 -12.17 1.54 -4.91
N SER A 92 -11.03 0.96 -4.53
CA SER A 92 -10.43 1.12 -3.19
C SER A 92 -10.04 2.58 -2.89
N GLY A 93 -9.44 3.28 -3.85
CA GLY A 93 -9.08 4.69 -3.71
C GLY A 93 -10.30 5.60 -3.48
N LEU A 94 -11.39 5.35 -4.22
CA LEU A 94 -12.66 6.07 -4.02
C LEU A 94 -13.27 5.79 -2.65
N GLU A 95 -13.28 4.53 -2.21
CA GLU A 95 -13.77 4.16 -0.89
C GLU A 95 -12.96 4.84 0.21
N MET A 96 -11.63 4.81 0.13
CA MET A 96 -10.75 5.51 1.07
C MET A 96 -11.05 7.02 1.11
N ALA A 97 -11.18 7.67 -0.05
CA ALA A 97 -11.48 9.10 -0.12
C ALA A 97 -12.84 9.44 0.52
N ARG A 98 -13.86 8.59 0.30
CA ARG A 98 -15.19 8.77 0.92
C ARG A 98 -15.16 8.59 2.43
N LEU A 99 -14.47 7.56 2.93
CA LEU A 99 -14.32 7.31 4.37
C LEU A 99 -13.54 8.43 5.05
N ASP A 100 -12.44 8.89 4.44
CA ASP A 100 -11.66 10.00 4.98
C ASP A 100 -12.49 11.29 5.02
N LEU A 101 -13.23 11.62 3.95
CA LEU A 101 -14.13 12.77 3.91
C LEU A 101 -15.18 12.69 5.00
N LYS A 102 -15.83 11.52 5.15
CA LYS A 102 -16.84 11.27 6.19
C LYS A 102 -16.28 11.50 7.60
N ASN A 103 -15.00 11.21 7.82
CA ASN A 103 -14.30 11.40 9.08
C ASN A 103 -13.58 12.77 9.19
N GLY A 104 -13.99 13.75 8.37
CA GLY A 104 -13.51 15.12 8.43
C GLY A 104 -12.15 15.37 7.76
N GLY A 105 -11.72 14.51 6.82
CA GLY A 105 -10.50 14.69 6.04
C GLY A 105 -9.19 14.56 6.85
N LYS A 106 -9.21 13.83 7.96
CA LYS A 106 -8.10 13.72 8.93
C LYS A 106 -7.15 12.56 8.63
N ARG A 107 -7.32 11.87 7.52
CA ARG A 107 -6.57 10.65 7.14
C ARG A 107 -6.82 9.48 8.11
N VAL A 108 -7.99 9.46 8.72
CA VAL A 108 -8.46 8.39 9.60
C VAL A 108 -9.67 7.73 8.94
N LEU A 109 -9.47 6.55 8.36
CA LEU A 109 -10.54 5.81 7.68
C LEU A 109 -11.48 5.12 8.68
N PHE A 110 -10.92 4.56 9.74
CA PHE A 110 -11.66 3.84 10.79
C PHE A 110 -11.20 4.37 12.16
N PRO A 111 -11.95 5.30 12.77
CA PRO A 111 -11.66 5.79 14.10
C PRO A 111 -11.64 4.63 15.12
N SER A 112 -10.60 4.54 15.91
CA SER A 112 -10.36 3.47 16.90
C SER A 112 -9.31 3.92 17.92
N ASP A 113 -9.15 3.17 19.01
CA ASP A 113 -8.09 3.42 19.99
C ASP A 113 -6.68 3.36 19.36
N PHE A 114 -6.51 2.50 18.34
CA PHE A 114 -5.26 2.43 17.59
C PHE A 114 -4.99 3.74 16.81
N THR A 115 -5.97 4.23 16.05
CA THR A 115 -5.81 5.47 15.28
C THR A 115 -5.76 6.71 16.15
N ALA A 116 -6.27 6.63 17.38
CA ALA A 116 -6.13 7.66 18.41
C ALA A 116 -4.79 7.58 19.18
N GLY A 117 -3.96 6.56 18.91
CA GLY A 117 -2.69 6.34 19.62
C GLY A 117 -2.85 5.80 21.04
N LEU A 118 -4.02 5.31 21.42
CA LEU A 118 -4.32 4.77 22.76
C LEU A 118 -4.00 3.28 22.88
N SER A 119 -3.88 2.57 21.79
CA SER A 119 -3.50 1.16 21.75
C SER A 119 -2.54 0.85 20.60
N GLY A 120 -1.71 -0.19 20.76
CA GLY A 120 -0.80 -0.68 19.75
C GLY A 120 -1.33 -1.95 19.06
N ILE A 121 -0.86 -2.19 17.84
CA ILE A 121 -1.06 -3.45 17.12
C ILE A 121 0.30 -4.13 16.99
N ARG A 122 0.39 -5.40 17.40
CA ARG A 122 1.61 -6.19 17.20
C ARG A 122 1.86 -6.43 15.72
N ILE A 123 3.09 -6.18 15.28
CA ILE A 123 3.53 -6.41 13.89
C ILE A 123 4.80 -7.27 13.89
N ASN A 124 5.08 -7.89 12.74
CA ASN A 124 6.33 -8.60 12.50
C ASN A 124 7.40 -7.67 11.90
N GLY A 125 8.68 -7.98 12.15
CA GLY A 125 9.80 -7.45 11.39
C GLY A 125 9.88 -8.13 10.02
N LEU A 126 9.80 -7.37 8.94
CA LEU A 126 9.89 -7.92 7.59
C LEU A 126 11.36 -8.09 7.19
N ILE A 127 11.73 -9.30 6.77
CA ILE A 127 13.00 -9.64 6.15
C ILE A 127 12.76 -9.74 4.65
N TRP A 128 13.28 -8.76 3.92
CA TRP A 128 13.11 -8.65 2.48
C TRP A 128 14.05 -9.59 1.73
N MET A 129 13.67 -10.00 0.51
CA MET A 129 14.49 -10.85 -0.38
C MET A 129 15.85 -10.22 -0.66
N GLY A 130 16.87 -11.06 -0.79
CA GLY A 130 18.23 -10.63 -1.12
C GLY A 130 19.26 -11.74 -0.98
N THR A 131 20.54 -11.36 -0.92
CA THR A 131 21.63 -12.31 -0.65
C THR A 131 21.55 -12.86 0.77
N ALA A 132 22.14 -14.04 1.02
CA ALA A 132 22.17 -14.63 2.36
C ALA A 132 22.77 -13.65 3.41
N LYS A 133 23.82 -12.92 3.05
CA LYS A 133 24.42 -11.89 3.92
C LYS A 133 23.42 -10.81 4.28
N TYR A 134 22.71 -10.25 3.29
CA TYR A 134 21.71 -9.19 3.49
C TYR A 134 20.52 -9.68 4.33
N LEU A 135 20.11 -10.95 4.19
CA LEU A 135 19.07 -11.54 5.02
C LEU A 135 19.48 -11.58 6.49
N VAL A 136 20.71 -12.00 6.80
CA VAL A 136 21.23 -12.04 8.17
C VAL A 136 21.33 -10.64 8.76
N GLU A 137 21.85 -9.66 8.02
CA GLU A 137 21.94 -8.26 8.46
C GLU A 137 20.55 -7.69 8.82
N GLN A 138 19.52 -7.96 8.01
CA GLN A 138 18.15 -7.55 8.32
C GLN A 138 17.62 -8.23 9.58
N VAL A 139 17.90 -9.52 9.78
CA VAL A 139 17.49 -10.24 11.00
C VAL A 139 18.09 -9.56 12.23
N GLU A 140 19.40 -9.30 12.24
CA GLU A 140 20.08 -8.64 13.33
C GLU A 140 19.48 -7.25 13.62
N GLU A 141 19.26 -6.46 12.55
CA GLU A 141 18.62 -5.15 12.68
C GLU A 141 17.23 -5.23 13.32
N LYS A 142 16.37 -6.15 12.84
CA LYS A 142 14.99 -6.29 13.35
C LYS A 142 14.94 -6.78 14.79
N LEU A 143 15.84 -7.68 15.18
CA LEU A 143 15.94 -8.13 16.57
C LEU A 143 16.44 -7.02 17.49
N LEU A 144 17.41 -6.20 17.05
CA LEU A 144 17.85 -5.01 17.79
C LEU A 144 16.74 -3.96 17.95
N GLN A 145 15.84 -3.85 16.97
CA GLN A 145 14.63 -3.02 17.03
C GLN A 145 13.54 -3.58 17.95
N GLY A 146 13.73 -4.76 18.54
CA GLY A 146 12.79 -5.37 19.49
C GLY A 146 11.67 -6.19 18.84
N PHE A 147 11.73 -6.51 17.57
CA PHE A 147 10.76 -7.42 16.94
C PHE A 147 10.92 -8.84 17.49
N THR A 148 9.82 -9.41 17.96
CA THR A 148 9.75 -10.79 18.49
C THR A 148 9.26 -11.80 17.45
N CYS A 149 8.74 -11.34 16.32
CA CYS A 149 8.30 -12.15 15.20
C CYS A 149 8.91 -11.62 13.90
N LEU A 150 9.50 -12.50 13.09
CA LEU A 150 10.12 -12.15 11.81
C LEU A 150 9.36 -12.83 10.67
N LYS A 151 9.01 -12.06 9.64
CA LYS A 151 8.39 -12.53 8.41
C LYS A 151 9.41 -12.53 7.27
N PHE A 152 9.78 -13.70 6.79
CA PHE A 152 10.69 -13.84 5.65
C PHE A 152 9.91 -13.89 4.33
N LYS A 153 10.39 -13.14 3.34
CA LYS A 153 10.04 -13.38 1.93
C LYS A 153 11.04 -14.39 1.36
N ILE A 154 10.55 -15.56 1.00
CA ILE A 154 11.35 -16.67 0.44
C ILE A 154 11.18 -16.73 -1.09
N GLY A 155 12.03 -17.53 -1.78
CA GLY A 155 11.98 -17.76 -3.21
C GLY A 155 13.00 -16.96 -4.02
N SER A 156 13.95 -16.26 -3.36
CA SER A 156 15.06 -15.57 -4.02
C SER A 156 16.32 -16.40 -4.12
N LEU A 157 16.45 -17.43 -3.31
CA LEU A 157 17.55 -18.40 -3.29
C LEU A 157 17.02 -19.81 -3.60
N HIS A 158 17.92 -20.75 -3.87
CA HIS A 158 17.53 -22.17 -3.93
C HIS A 158 16.97 -22.63 -2.58
N THR A 159 15.88 -23.39 -2.61
CA THR A 159 15.12 -23.82 -1.43
C THR A 159 15.99 -24.42 -0.32
N GLU A 160 16.96 -25.28 -0.68
CA GLU A 160 17.88 -25.88 0.29
C GLU A 160 18.73 -24.83 1.02
N LYS A 161 19.22 -23.81 0.30
CA LYS A 161 20.00 -22.72 0.88
C LYS A 161 19.15 -21.87 1.80
N GLU A 162 17.89 -21.60 1.44
CA GLU A 162 16.93 -20.86 2.28
C GLU A 162 16.64 -21.65 3.57
N LEU A 163 16.39 -22.95 3.48
CA LEU A 163 16.15 -23.81 4.64
C LEU A 163 17.36 -23.87 5.59
N LEU A 164 18.57 -24.00 5.06
CA LEU A 164 19.81 -23.97 5.86
C LEU A 164 19.98 -22.60 6.56
N LEU A 165 19.72 -21.51 5.85
CA LEU A 165 19.76 -20.16 6.40
C LEU A 165 18.76 -20.00 7.54
N LEU A 166 17.50 -20.37 7.34
CA LEU A 166 16.45 -20.30 8.36
C LEU A 166 16.80 -21.14 9.60
N LYS A 167 17.33 -22.36 9.42
CA LYS A 167 17.82 -23.21 10.52
C LYS A 167 18.95 -22.53 11.28
N SER A 168 19.91 -21.92 10.60
CA SER A 168 21.04 -21.23 11.22
C SER A 168 20.60 -20.00 12.01
N ILE A 169 19.66 -19.22 11.45
CA ILE A 169 19.07 -18.05 12.11
C ILE A 169 18.33 -18.50 13.38
N ARG A 170 17.48 -19.51 13.29
CA ARG A 170 16.76 -20.02 14.46
C ARG A 170 17.68 -20.51 15.56
N LYS A 171 18.77 -21.24 15.19
CA LYS A 171 19.78 -21.71 16.15
C LYS A 171 20.53 -20.56 16.82
N ARG A 172 20.89 -19.52 16.04
CA ARG A 172 21.71 -18.38 16.53
C ARG A 172 20.91 -17.44 17.43
N PHE A 173 19.66 -17.16 17.09
CA PHE A 173 18.88 -16.12 17.75
C PHE A 173 17.77 -16.66 18.65
N ASN A 174 17.64 -17.98 18.80
CA ASN A 174 16.57 -18.63 19.56
C ASN A 174 15.20 -17.98 19.34
N ALA A 175 14.98 -17.49 18.10
CA ALA A 175 13.81 -16.75 17.73
C ALA A 175 12.66 -17.70 17.39
N CYS A 176 11.50 -17.39 17.91
CA CYS A 176 10.24 -18.07 17.56
C CYS A 176 9.78 -17.72 16.17
#